data_3b346f2d8ce141cf1d822b458123a026
#
_entry.id   3b346f2d8ce141cf1d822b458123a026
#
_cell.length_a   1.000
_cell.length_b   1.000
_cell.length_c   1.000
_cell.angle_alpha   90.00
_cell.angle_beta   90.00
_cell.angle_gamma   90.00
#
_symmetry.space_group_name_H-M   'P 1'
#
loop_
_entity.id
_entity.type
_entity.pdbx_description
1 polymer ?
#
loop_
_entity_poly.entity_id
_entity_poly.type
_entity_poly.pdbx_seq_one_letter_code
_entity_poly.pdbx_strand_id
1 'polypeptide(L)'
;MIISSWNINSIRIRTKNIEEYINKIDPDILMFQEIKCEDDKFPYDFFENKKYNCYVFGQKSYNGVAILSKKKLLKIDKSFKDPNKQSRLISADIKISNKLVKLICIYLPNGNPINTDKYPYKIKWLNNFFDFIKKEINNYDGIIIGGDFNIIPNSNDVENPEDWENDALYRLEIRKEFRKILNLGFKDSFRIFNNEDKQYTFWDYTQGSWQRNKGLRIDHFLISDKILTKIKNVEIDKFTRGLDRPSDHAPIRVIF
;
A
#
# COMPACT_ATOMS: atom_id res chain seq x y z
N MET A 1 -12.10 0.73 -14.22
CA MET A 1 -12.00 0.24 -12.82
C MET A 1 -10.87 1.00 -12.13
N ILE A 2 -11.13 1.51 -10.93
CA ILE A 2 -10.16 2.24 -10.12
C ILE A 2 -9.84 1.44 -8.86
N ILE A 3 -8.55 1.19 -8.61
CA ILE A 3 -8.05 0.55 -7.39
C ILE A 3 -7.16 1.56 -6.67
N SER A 4 -7.49 1.90 -5.43
CA SER A 4 -6.74 2.85 -4.62
C SER A 4 -6.10 2.17 -3.41
N SER A 5 -4.90 2.57 -3.06
CA SER A 5 -4.21 2.17 -1.83
C SER A 5 -3.92 3.39 -0.98
N TRP A 6 -4.21 3.32 0.32
CA TRP A 6 -4.04 4.42 1.24
C TRP A 6 -3.68 3.95 2.65
N ASN A 7 -2.48 4.27 3.12
CA ASN A 7 -2.22 4.22 4.55
C ASN A 7 -3.05 5.31 5.22
N ILE A 8 -4.10 4.91 5.92
CA ILE A 8 -5.10 5.83 6.49
C ILE A 8 -4.72 6.33 7.88
N ASN A 9 -3.70 5.73 8.49
CA ASN A 9 -3.24 6.12 9.82
C ASN A 9 -4.40 6.28 10.83
N SER A 10 -5.18 5.22 11.04
CA SER A 10 -6.42 5.09 11.82
C SER A 10 -7.70 5.40 11.03
N ILE A 11 -8.39 4.32 10.67
CA ILE A 11 -9.63 4.35 9.87
C ILE A 11 -10.75 5.11 10.56
N ARG A 12 -10.91 4.95 11.88
CA ARG A 12 -12.01 5.53 12.66
C ARG A 12 -11.94 7.06 12.81
N ILE A 13 -10.72 7.60 12.79
CA ILE A 13 -10.50 9.06 12.93
C ILE A 13 -10.71 9.75 11.58
N ARG A 14 -10.52 9.04 10.47
CA ARG A 14 -10.46 9.61 9.12
C ARG A 14 -11.62 9.22 8.21
N THR A 15 -12.75 8.81 8.79
CA THR A 15 -13.96 8.49 8.01
C THR A 15 -14.42 9.66 7.14
N LYS A 16 -14.34 10.92 7.61
CA LYS A 16 -14.66 12.10 6.80
C LYS A 16 -13.73 12.26 5.59
N ASN A 17 -12.42 12.10 5.79
CA ASN A 17 -11.45 12.17 4.70
C ASN A 17 -11.69 11.07 3.65
N ILE A 18 -12.04 9.85 4.12
CA ILE A 18 -12.38 8.73 3.25
C ILE A 18 -13.67 9.03 2.48
N GLU A 19 -14.67 9.63 3.13
CA GLU A 19 -15.90 10.03 2.48
C GLU A 19 -15.67 11.03 1.35
N GLU A 20 -14.89 12.08 1.61
CA GLU A 20 -14.52 13.06 0.58
C GLU A 20 -13.75 12.41 -0.57
N TYR A 21 -12.84 11.46 -0.25
CA TYR A 21 -12.11 10.71 -1.24
C TYR A 21 -13.03 9.85 -2.10
N ILE A 22 -13.93 9.08 -1.48
CA ILE A 22 -14.90 8.24 -2.20
C ILE A 22 -15.80 9.09 -3.08
N ASN A 23 -16.32 10.21 -2.57
CA ASN A 23 -17.20 11.10 -3.33
C ASN A 23 -16.52 11.72 -4.55
N LYS A 24 -15.22 11.98 -4.47
CA LYS A 24 -14.45 12.60 -5.57
C LYS A 24 -13.91 11.61 -6.60
N ILE A 25 -13.44 10.45 -6.14
CA ILE A 25 -12.70 9.48 -6.98
C ILE A 25 -13.57 8.27 -7.34
N ASP A 26 -14.50 7.91 -6.48
CA ASP A 26 -15.41 6.75 -6.63
C ASP A 26 -14.68 5.42 -6.94
N PRO A 27 -13.64 5.02 -6.16
CA PRO A 27 -12.86 3.82 -6.44
C PRO A 27 -13.72 2.55 -6.38
N ASP A 28 -13.41 1.59 -7.24
CA ASP A 28 -14.04 0.26 -7.21
C ASP A 28 -13.49 -0.60 -6.07
N ILE A 29 -12.19 -0.41 -5.75
CA ILE A 29 -11.48 -1.13 -4.70
C ILE A 29 -10.63 -0.14 -3.90
N LEU A 30 -10.68 -0.28 -2.56
CA LEU A 30 -9.85 0.46 -1.60
C LEU A 30 -8.99 -0.54 -0.81
N MET A 31 -7.69 -0.30 -0.75
CA MET A 31 -6.74 -1.04 0.07
C MET A 31 -6.24 -0.11 1.17
N PHE A 32 -6.58 -0.40 2.43
CA PHE A 32 -6.15 0.42 3.56
C PHE A 32 -5.05 -0.25 4.36
N GLN A 33 -4.10 0.56 4.83
CA GLN A 33 -3.07 0.19 5.79
C GLN A 33 -3.23 1.05 7.04
N GLU A 34 -2.68 0.58 8.16
CA GLU A 34 -2.79 1.22 9.47
C GLU A 34 -4.24 1.56 9.87
N ILE A 35 -5.15 0.60 9.70
CA ILE A 35 -6.54 0.81 10.14
C ILE A 35 -6.66 0.99 11.65
N LYS A 36 -5.68 0.48 12.43
CA LYS A 36 -5.50 0.67 13.89
C LYS A 36 -6.73 0.31 14.72
N CYS A 37 -7.47 -0.70 14.30
CA CYS A 37 -8.59 -1.25 15.04
C CYS A 37 -8.69 -2.76 14.83
N GLU A 38 -9.33 -3.44 15.79
CA GLU A 38 -9.72 -4.84 15.70
C GLU A 38 -10.86 -5.00 14.68
N ASP A 39 -11.06 -6.23 14.17
CA ASP A 39 -12.07 -6.51 13.15
C ASP A 39 -13.47 -6.06 13.59
N ASP A 40 -13.86 -6.31 14.86
CA ASP A 40 -15.17 -5.94 15.43
C ASP A 40 -15.39 -4.42 15.60
N LYS A 41 -14.32 -3.63 15.57
CA LYS A 41 -14.34 -2.16 15.72
C LYS A 41 -14.16 -1.40 14.41
N PHE A 42 -14.11 -2.13 13.31
CA PHE A 42 -14.05 -1.54 11.99
C PHE A 42 -15.41 -0.88 11.64
N PRO A 43 -15.45 0.28 10.98
CA PRO A 43 -16.71 0.99 10.70
C PRO A 43 -17.45 0.38 9.50
N TYR A 44 -17.95 -0.85 9.62
CA TYR A 44 -18.63 -1.60 8.55
C TYR A 44 -19.81 -0.83 7.98
N ASP A 45 -20.72 -0.35 8.84
CA ASP A 45 -21.94 0.35 8.42
C ASP A 45 -21.65 1.56 7.51
N PHE A 46 -20.56 2.29 7.82
CA PHE A 46 -20.13 3.42 7.00
C PHE A 46 -19.80 3.01 5.56
N PHE A 47 -19.09 1.90 5.39
CA PHE A 47 -18.69 1.42 4.07
C PHE A 47 -19.79 0.64 3.34
N GLU A 48 -20.59 -0.13 4.05
CA GLU A 48 -21.73 -0.85 3.50
C GLU A 48 -22.79 0.11 2.94
N ASN A 49 -23.06 1.23 3.62
CA ASN A 49 -23.89 2.32 3.12
C ASN A 49 -23.36 2.94 1.81
N LYS A 50 -22.06 2.82 1.57
CA LYS A 50 -21.38 3.23 0.32
C LYS A 50 -21.21 2.08 -0.67
N LYS A 51 -21.88 0.94 -0.44
CA LYS A 51 -21.89 -0.28 -1.29
C LYS A 51 -20.55 -1.00 -1.39
N TYR A 52 -19.70 -0.93 -0.35
CA TYR A 52 -18.49 -1.72 -0.28
C TYR A 52 -18.68 -2.97 0.57
N ASN A 53 -18.19 -4.10 0.06
CA ASN A 53 -17.94 -5.29 0.85
C ASN A 53 -16.59 -5.12 1.56
N CYS A 54 -16.52 -5.35 2.87
CA CYS A 54 -15.34 -5.11 3.68
C CYS A 54 -14.65 -6.43 4.05
N TYR A 55 -13.36 -6.52 3.77
CA TYR A 55 -12.50 -7.64 4.14
C TYR A 55 -11.37 -7.10 5.00
N VAL A 56 -11.45 -7.35 6.30
CA VAL A 56 -10.61 -6.71 7.31
C VAL A 56 -9.69 -7.72 7.96
N PHE A 57 -8.46 -7.35 8.21
CA PHE A 57 -7.51 -8.05 9.05
C PHE A 57 -6.91 -7.04 10.03
N GLY A 58 -7.66 -6.84 11.12
CA GLY A 58 -7.41 -5.80 12.11
C GLY A 58 -6.38 -6.20 13.17
N GLN A 59 -5.92 -5.19 13.87
CA GLN A 59 -5.07 -5.33 15.04
C GLN A 59 -5.31 -4.14 15.98
N LYS A 60 -5.32 -4.41 17.28
CA LYS A 60 -5.54 -3.38 18.30
C LYS A 60 -4.40 -2.36 18.28
N SER A 61 -4.75 -1.09 18.26
CA SER A 61 -3.85 0.08 18.41
C SER A 61 -2.91 0.39 17.25
N TYR A 62 -2.35 -0.57 16.56
CA TYR A 62 -1.45 -0.36 15.41
C TYR A 62 -1.64 -1.43 14.34
N ASN A 63 -1.02 -1.22 13.17
CA ASN A 63 -1.13 -2.10 12.01
C ASN A 63 -2.59 -2.25 11.54
N GLY A 64 -2.89 -3.43 11.02
CA GLY A 64 -4.18 -3.74 10.43
C GLY A 64 -4.28 -3.28 8.98
N VAL A 65 -4.77 -4.17 8.13
CA VAL A 65 -4.98 -3.93 6.71
C VAL A 65 -6.40 -4.32 6.32
N ALA A 66 -6.93 -3.68 5.28
CA ALA A 66 -8.25 -4.01 4.77
C ALA A 66 -8.31 -3.87 3.25
N ILE A 67 -9.12 -4.71 2.61
CA ILE A 67 -9.54 -4.56 1.22
C ILE A 67 -11.05 -4.34 1.21
N LEU A 68 -11.49 -3.24 0.60
CA LEU A 68 -12.90 -2.94 0.39
C LEU A 68 -13.19 -2.98 -1.09
N SER A 69 -14.31 -3.54 -1.49
CA SER A 69 -14.65 -3.68 -2.90
C SER A 69 -16.16 -3.54 -3.14
N LYS A 70 -16.53 -2.78 -4.17
CA LYS A 70 -17.93 -2.73 -4.65
C LYS A 70 -18.42 -4.07 -5.18
N LYS A 71 -17.50 -4.90 -5.69
CA LYS A 71 -17.78 -6.27 -6.09
C LYS A 71 -17.36 -7.26 -5.02
N LYS A 72 -18.11 -8.34 -4.84
CA LYS A 72 -17.72 -9.42 -3.94
C LYS A 72 -16.39 -10.03 -4.40
N LEU A 73 -15.42 -10.10 -3.49
CA LEU A 73 -14.13 -10.75 -3.72
C LEU A 73 -14.21 -12.25 -3.39
N LEU A 74 -13.30 -13.00 -3.98
CA LEU A 74 -13.19 -14.45 -3.81
C LEU A 74 -11.95 -14.77 -2.97
N LYS A 75 -11.93 -15.94 -2.33
CA LYS A 75 -10.75 -16.52 -1.64
C LYS A 75 -9.95 -15.50 -0.84
N ILE A 76 -10.59 -14.95 0.20
CA ILE A 76 -9.92 -14.06 1.14
C ILE A 76 -8.87 -14.85 1.92
N ASP A 77 -7.63 -14.34 1.95
CA ASP A 77 -6.54 -15.02 2.63
C ASP A 77 -5.81 -14.06 3.58
N LYS A 78 -5.70 -14.48 4.84
CA LYS A 78 -4.98 -13.80 5.94
C LYS A 78 -3.85 -14.66 6.49
N SER A 79 -3.47 -15.73 5.77
CA SER A 79 -2.56 -16.78 6.26
C SER A 79 -1.08 -16.47 6.09
N PHE A 80 -0.74 -15.26 5.57
CA PHE A 80 0.65 -14.85 5.46
C PHE A 80 1.38 -14.96 6.80
N LYS A 81 2.53 -15.64 6.81
CA LYS A 81 3.31 -15.87 8.02
C LYS A 81 4.16 -14.65 8.37
N ASP A 82 3.52 -13.66 8.98
CA ASP A 82 4.24 -12.54 9.58
C ASP A 82 5.15 -13.04 10.71
N PRO A 83 6.47 -12.68 10.74
CA PRO A 83 7.40 -13.16 11.77
C PRO A 83 6.99 -12.81 13.20
N ASN A 84 6.27 -11.70 13.40
CA ASN A 84 5.80 -11.23 14.71
C ASN A 84 4.28 -11.39 14.87
N LYS A 85 3.61 -12.17 13.99
CA LYS A 85 2.16 -12.43 13.98
C LYS A 85 1.32 -11.15 13.93
N GLN A 86 1.79 -10.14 13.19
CA GLN A 86 1.09 -8.87 13.01
C GLN A 86 0.18 -8.90 11.78
N SER A 87 -0.90 -8.11 11.84
CA SER A 87 -1.88 -7.99 10.74
C SER A 87 -1.37 -7.00 9.68
N ARG A 88 -0.49 -7.47 8.78
CA ARG A 88 0.21 -6.64 7.80
C ARG A 88 -0.02 -7.03 6.35
N LEU A 89 -0.70 -8.15 6.09
CA LEU A 89 -1.03 -8.58 4.74
C LEU A 89 -2.39 -9.27 4.71
N ILE A 90 -3.22 -8.85 3.78
CA ILE A 90 -4.46 -9.53 3.37
C ILE A 90 -4.48 -9.65 1.86
N SER A 91 -4.92 -10.79 1.34
CA SER A 91 -5.11 -10.95 -0.09
C SER A 91 -6.49 -11.49 -0.42
N ALA A 92 -6.92 -11.27 -1.66
CA ALA A 92 -8.20 -11.73 -2.18
C ALA A 92 -8.09 -11.94 -3.69
N ASP A 93 -8.97 -12.76 -4.23
CA ASP A 93 -9.05 -12.98 -5.67
C ASP A 93 -10.23 -12.18 -6.28
N ILE A 94 -10.01 -11.66 -7.48
CA ILE A 94 -11.03 -10.96 -8.27
C ILE A 94 -10.94 -11.36 -9.74
N LYS A 95 -12.08 -11.33 -10.46
CA LYS A 95 -12.09 -11.44 -11.91
C LYS A 95 -12.07 -10.06 -12.57
N ILE A 96 -11.05 -9.79 -13.37
CA ILE A 96 -10.91 -8.57 -14.18
C ILE A 96 -10.87 -8.99 -15.64
N SER A 97 -11.88 -8.61 -16.43
CA SER A 97 -11.98 -9.01 -17.86
C SER A 97 -11.78 -10.53 -18.06
N ASN A 98 -12.47 -11.35 -17.27
CA ASN A 98 -12.40 -12.82 -17.22
C ASN A 98 -11.04 -13.42 -16.80
N LYS A 99 -10.07 -12.61 -16.40
CA LYS A 99 -8.80 -13.06 -15.83
C LYS A 99 -8.90 -13.17 -14.31
N LEU A 100 -8.36 -14.24 -13.75
CA LEU A 100 -8.23 -14.40 -12.30
C LEU A 100 -7.03 -13.60 -11.80
N VAL A 101 -7.29 -12.57 -11.04
CA VAL A 101 -6.27 -11.64 -10.51
C VAL A 101 -6.23 -11.72 -8.99
N LYS A 102 -5.03 -11.86 -8.43
CA LYS A 102 -4.82 -11.77 -6.98
C LYS A 102 -4.55 -10.32 -6.58
N LEU A 103 -5.34 -9.81 -5.66
CA LEU A 103 -5.12 -8.55 -4.97
C LEU A 103 -4.37 -8.81 -3.67
N ILE A 104 -3.33 -8.05 -3.40
CA ILE A 104 -2.54 -8.16 -2.17
C ILE A 104 -2.39 -6.76 -1.58
N CYS A 105 -2.95 -6.55 -0.39
CA CYS A 105 -2.79 -5.33 0.39
C CYS A 105 -1.74 -5.56 1.47
N ILE A 106 -0.68 -4.75 1.47
CA ILE A 106 0.42 -4.88 2.43
C ILE A 106 0.67 -3.61 3.24
N TYR A 107 1.14 -3.81 4.45
CA TYR A 107 1.77 -2.80 5.31
C TYR A 107 3.12 -3.32 5.78
N LEU A 108 4.18 -3.03 5.02
CA LEU A 108 5.52 -3.53 5.28
C LEU A 108 6.10 -2.85 6.54
N PRO A 109 6.83 -3.57 7.42
CA PRO A 109 7.44 -2.96 8.59
C PRO A 109 8.35 -1.77 8.26
N ASN A 110 8.25 -0.71 9.04
CA ASN A 110 9.11 0.47 8.87
C ASN A 110 10.61 0.13 9.04
N GLY A 111 10.97 -0.56 10.12
CA GLY A 111 12.34 -1.04 10.36
C GLY A 111 13.23 -0.08 11.15
N ASN A 112 12.79 1.14 11.45
CA ASN A 112 13.54 2.09 12.26
C ASN A 112 13.23 1.96 13.76
N PRO A 113 14.18 2.29 14.66
CA PRO A 113 15.60 2.52 14.40
C PRO A 113 16.36 1.25 13.97
N ILE A 114 17.33 1.37 13.07
CA ILE A 114 18.05 0.24 12.48
C ILE A 114 18.89 -0.61 13.47
N ASN A 115 19.28 -0.02 14.59
CA ASN A 115 20.04 -0.68 15.66
C ASN A 115 19.16 -1.40 16.70
N THR A 116 17.92 -1.69 16.34
CA THR A 116 16.95 -2.45 17.15
C THR A 116 16.46 -3.69 16.41
N ASP A 117 15.65 -4.53 17.06
CA ASP A 117 15.03 -5.71 16.45
C ASP A 117 14.06 -5.38 15.30
N LYS A 118 13.71 -4.11 15.11
CA LYS A 118 12.80 -3.68 14.04
C LYS A 118 13.38 -3.88 12.65
N TYR A 119 14.69 -3.66 12.48
CA TYR A 119 15.33 -3.80 11.19
C TYR A 119 15.50 -5.27 10.77
N PRO A 120 16.05 -6.18 11.60
CA PRO A 120 16.02 -7.61 11.33
C PRO A 120 14.61 -8.15 11.07
N TYR A 121 13.60 -7.68 11.79
CA TYR A 121 12.21 -8.04 11.54
C TYR A 121 11.76 -7.64 10.12
N LYS A 122 12.08 -6.42 9.67
CA LYS A 122 11.78 -5.93 8.31
C LYS A 122 12.41 -6.83 7.25
N ILE A 123 13.69 -7.18 7.40
CA ILE A 123 14.39 -8.08 6.48
C ILE A 123 13.73 -9.45 6.42
N LYS A 124 13.43 -10.05 7.58
CA LYS A 124 12.76 -11.34 7.66
C LYS A 124 11.37 -11.31 7.03
N TRP A 125 10.64 -10.21 7.22
CA TRP A 125 9.33 -10.01 6.62
C TRP A 125 9.42 -9.95 5.08
N LEU A 126 10.39 -9.22 4.54
CA LEU A 126 10.65 -9.12 3.10
C LEU A 126 11.00 -10.48 2.48
N ASN A 127 11.84 -11.27 3.14
CA ASN A 127 12.17 -12.62 2.68
C ASN A 127 10.92 -13.52 2.64
N ASN A 128 10.11 -13.52 3.70
CA ASN A 128 8.87 -14.27 3.73
C ASN A 128 7.88 -13.80 2.64
N PHE A 129 7.83 -12.49 2.39
CA PHE A 129 6.98 -11.91 1.35
C PHE A 129 7.45 -12.29 -0.05
N PHE A 130 8.75 -12.26 -0.31
CA PHE A 130 9.32 -12.73 -1.58
C PHE A 130 8.96 -14.19 -1.84
N ASP A 131 9.11 -15.08 -0.85
CA ASP A 131 8.77 -16.49 -0.98
C ASP A 131 7.27 -16.70 -1.20
N PHE A 132 6.43 -15.90 -0.53
CA PHE A 132 4.99 -15.91 -0.72
C PHE A 132 4.62 -15.55 -2.17
N ILE A 133 5.13 -14.43 -2.70
CA ILE A 133 4.87 -14.00 -4.07
C ILE A 133 5.39 -15.00 -5.10
N LYS A 134 6.59 -15.53 -4.89
CA LYS A 134 7.18 -16.53 -5.80
C LYS A 134 6.31 -17.78 -5.95
N LYS A 135 5.61 -18.20 -4.90
CA LYS A 135 4.66 -19.33 -4.95
C LYS A 135 3.38 -18.98 -5.71
N GLU A 136 2.92 -17.72 -5.58
CA GLU A 136 1.64 -17.29 -6.14
C GLU A 136 1.71 -16.88 -7.61
N ILE A 137 2.86 -16.42 -8.11
CA ILE A 137 2.96 -15.75 -9.42
C ILE A 137 2.50 -16.60 -10.62
N ASN A 138 2.61 -17.92 -10.52
CA ASN A 138 2.19 -18.83 -11.59
C ASN A 138 0.73 -19.31 -11.45
N ASN A 139 0.08 -19.03 -10.33
CA ASN A 139 -1.28 -19.49 -10.03
C ASN A 139 -2.36 -18.53 -10.55
N TYR A 140 -1.97 -17.35 -11.05
CA TYR A 140 -2.87 -16.27 -11.43
C TYR A 140 -2.55 -15.71 -12.82
N ASP A 141 -3.59 -15.21 -13.49
CA ASP A 141 -3.45 -14.45 -14.73
C ASP A 141 -2.84 -13.07 -14.50
N GLY A 142 -2.84 -12.60 -13.25
CA GLY A 142 -2.22 -11.35 -12.83
C GLY A 142 -2.19 -11.21 -11.31
N ILE A 143 -1.25 -10.41 -10.82
CA ILE A 143 -1.15 -10.04 -9.41
C ILE A 143 -1.02 -8.52 -9.31
N ILE A 144 -1.77 -7.92 -8.39
CA ILE A 144 -1.71 -6.51 -8.02
C ILE A 144 -1.35 -6.43 -6.54
N ILE A 145 -0.19 -5.86 -6.24
CA ILE A 145 0.26 -5.61 -4.87
C ILE A 145 0.16 -4.11 -4.63
N GLY A 146 -0.70 -3.69 -3.72
CA GLY A 146 -0.83 -2.29 -3.30
C GLY A 146 -0.57 -2.14 -1.82
N GLY A 147 0.04 -1.03 -1.42
CA GLY A 147 0.23 -0.76 0.00
C GLY A 147 1.35 0.21 0.33
N ASP A 148 1.55 0.38 1.62
CA ASP A 148 2.71 1.06 2.19
C ASP A 148 3.86 0.04 2.32
N PHE A 149 4.83 0.20 1.46
CA PHE A 149 6.02 -0.66 1.43
C PHE A 149 7.10 -0.20 2.42
N ASN A 150 7.01 1.02 2.95
CA ASN A 150 8.08 1.60 3.74
C ASN A 150 9.46 1.47 3.06
N ILE A 151 9.50 1.59 1.74
CA ILE A 151 10.71 1.54 0.91
C ILE A 151 10.71 2.73 -0.04
N ILE A 152 11.83 3.43 -0.07
CA ILE A 152 12.18 4.45 -1.06
C ILE A 152 12.99 3.75 -2.15
N PRO A 153 12.45 3.49 -3.35
CA PRO A 153 13.13 2.67 -4.36
C PRO A 153 14.33 3.36 -5.00
N ASN A 154 14.23 4.65 -5.30
CA ASN A 154 15.21 5.40 -6.06
C ASN A 154 15.48 6.79 -5.45
N SER A 155 16.54 7.44 -5.89
CA SER A 155 16.92 8.78 -5.42
C SER A 155 15.88 9.86 -5.73
N ASN A 156 15.12 9.73 -6.80
CA ASN A 156 14.05 10.67 -7.15
C ASN A 156 12.75 10.45 -6.34
N ASP A 157 12.73 9.47 -5.44
CA ASP A 157 11.60 9.17 -4.54
C ASP A 157 11.73 9.85 -3.16
N VAL A 158 12.77 10.68 -2.98
CA VAL A 158 13.06 11.44 -1.77
C VAL A 158 13.79 12.75 -2.12
N GLU A 159 13.71 13.77 -1.25
CA GLU A 159 14.31 15.08 -1.57
C GLU A 159 15.84 15.07 -1.48
N ASN A 160 16.42 14.57 -0.39
CA ASN A 160 17.87 14.51 -0.14
C ASN A 160 18.27 13.05 0.12
N PRO A 161 18.59 12.25 -0.89
CA PRO A 161 18.87 10.83 -0.74
C PRO A 161 19.99 10.50 0.26
N GLU A 162 20.99 11.38 0.38
CA GLU A 162 22.14 11.20 1.26
C GLU A 162 21.74 11.15 2.74
N ASP A 163 20.71 11.91 3.12
CA ASP A 163 20.19 11.94 4.50
C ASP A 163 19.54 10.59 4.90
N TRP A 164 19.20 9.76 3.92
CA TRP A 164 18.46 8.51 4.09
C TRP A 164 19.31 7.25 3.92
N GLU A 165 20.59 7.35 3.54
CA GLU A 165 21.44 6.17 3.27
C GLU A 165 21.51 5.18 4.44
N ASN A 166 21.43 5.69 5.67
CA ASN A 166 21.42 4.89 6.88
C ASN A 166 20.02 4.62 7.44
N ASP A 167 18.96 5.06 6.75
CA ASP A 167 17.58 4.84 7.16
C ASP A 167 17.04 3.50 6.65
N ALA A 168 16.21 2.83 7.46
CA ALA A 168 15.61 1.54 7.12
C ALA A 168 14.72 1.58 5.86
N LEU A 169 14.30 2.75 5.38
CA LEU A 169 13.49 2.91 4.19
C LEU A 169 14.34 2.95 2.91
N TYR A 170 15.64 3.34 3.00
CA TYR A 170 16.45 3.63 1.82
C TYR A 170 17.77 2.83 1.73
N ARG A 171 18.20 2.13 2.77
CA ARG A 171 19.43 1.32 2.74
C ARG A 171 19.50 0.47 1.47
N LEU A 172 20.71 0.34 0.93
CA LEU A 172 20.97 -0.41 -0.31
C LEU A 172 20.39 -1.84 -0.27
N GLU A 173 20.49 -2.54 0.86
CA GLU A 173 19.95 -3.89 1.01
C GLU A 173 18.43 -3.92 0.87
N ILE A 174 17.71 -2.91 1.40
CA ILE A 174 16.25 -2.80 1.28
C ILE A 174 15.85 -2.52 -0.16
N ARG A 175 16.56 -1.63 -0.85
CA ARG A 175 16.34 -1.37 -2.28
C ARG A 175 16.64 -2.59 -3.15
N LYS A 176 17.63 -3.43 -2.77
CA LYS A 176 17.89 -4.71 -3.43
C LYS A 176 16.73 -5.68 -3.25
N GLU A 177 16.14 -5.79 -2.04
CA GLU A 177 14.97 -6.64 -1.81
C GLU A 177 13.74 -6.17 -2.64
N PHE A 178 13.51 -4.87 -2.74
CA PHE A 178 12.47 -4.34 -3.63
C PHE A 178 12.70 -4.74 -5.09
N ARG A 179 13.94 -4.61 -5.60
CA ARG A 179 14.31 -5.03 -6.96
C ARG A 179 14.16 -6.52 -7.18
N LYS A 180 14.44 -7.37 -6.18
CA LYS A 180 14.19 -8.81 -6.28
C LYS A 180 12.72 -9.11 -6.56
N ILE A 181 11.79 -8.38 -5.91
CA ILE A 181 10.35 -8.52 -6.18
C ILE A 181 10.03 -8.08 -7.61
N LEU A 182 10.57 -6.96 -8.08
CA LEU A 182 10.39 -6.51 -9.47
C LEU A 182 10.91 -7.56 -10.46
N ASN A 183 12.04 -8.20 -10.18
CA ASN A 183 12.64 -9.22 -11.04
C ASN A 183 11.84 -10.53 -11.11
N LEU A 184 10.83 -10.73 -10.25
CA LEU A 184 9.84 -11.81 -10.41
C LEU A 184 8.83 -11.54 -11.54
N GLY A 185 8.91 -10.43 -12.24
CA GLY A 185 7.98 -10.03 -13.31
C GLY A 185 6.93 -9.02 -12.83
N PHE A 186 7.32 -8.14 -11.90
CA PHE A 186 6.50 -6.99 -11.48
C PHE A 186 7.11 -5.68 -11.96
N LYS A 187 6.25 -4.68 -12.12
CA LYS A 187 6.65 -3.30 -12.39
C LYS A 187 6.12 -2.37 -11.31
N ASP A 188 6.92 -1.39 -10.93
CA ASP A 188 6.44 -0.20 -10.22
C ASP A 188 5.59 0.60 -11.17
N SER A 189 4.28 0.45 -11.04
CA SER A 189 3.34 0.96 -12.04
C SER A 189 3.34 2.49 -12.11
N PHE A 190 3.61 3.19 -11.00
CA PHE A 190 3.69 4.65 -11.02
C PHE A 190 4.83 5.12 -11.93
N ARG A 191 6.00 4.48 -11.87
CA ARG A 191 7.18 4.87 -12.66
C ARG A 191 7.09 4.53 -14.15
N ILE A 192 6.06 3.76 -14.56
CA ILE A 192 5.75 3.57 -15.98
C ILE A 192 5.07 4.79 -16.57
N PHE A 193 4.22 5.48 -15.80
CA PHE A 193 3.42 6.61 -16.27
C PHE A 193 4.01 7.96 -15.87
N ASN A 194 4.86 7.99 -14.84
CA ASN A 194 5.40 9.24 -14.30
C ASN A 194 6.87 9.08 -13.90
N ASN A 195 7.73 9.83 -14.60
CA ASN A 195 9.17 9.89 -14.34
C ASN A 195 9.61 11.17 -13.62
N GLU A 196 8.66 12.04 -13.25
CA GLU A 196 8.97 13.28 -12.55
C GLU A 196 9.53 13.02 -11.16
N ASP A 197 10.45 13.87 -10.74
CA ASP A 197 10.98 13.90 -9.39
C ASP A 197 9.94 14.45 -8.40
N LYS A 198 10.17 14.22 -7.10
CA LYS A 198 9.36 14.81 -6.02
C LYS A 198 7.87 14.48 -6.07
N GLN A 199 7.55 13.31 -6.63
CA GLN A 199 6.21 12.74 -6.57
C GLN A 199 6.10 11.82 -5.36
N TYR A 200 5.68 12.36 -4.23
CA TYR A 200 5.66 11.69 -2.95
C TYR A 200 4.26 11.18 -2.58
N THR A 201 4.22 10.19 -1.69
CA THR A 201 3.00 9.65 -1.11
C THR A 201 2.89 9.89 0.40
N PHE A 202 4.02 10.24 1.06
CA PHE A 202 4.11 10.47 2.50
C PHE A 202 4.78 11.82 2.80
N TRP A 203 4.27 12.52 3.83
CA TRP A 203 4.87 13.73 4.41
C TRP A 203 4.65 13.73 5.92
N ASP A 204 5.74 13.77 6.68
CA ASP A 204 5.68 13.86 8.14
C ASP A 204 4.84 15.06 8.60
N TYR A 205 4.18 14.94 9.76
CA TYR A 205 3.40 16.05 10.34
C TYR A 205 4.26 17.18 10.88
N THR A 206 5.56 16.91 11.10
CA THR A 206 6.47 17.86 11.71
C THR A 206 7.10 18.81 10.69
N GLN A 207 7.61 19.94 11.17
CA GLN A 207 8.43 20.90 10.44
C GLN A 207 7.80 21.45 9.15
N GLY A 208 6.48 21.39 8.97
CA GLY A 208 5.82 21.84 7.75
C GLY A 208 6.23 21.05 6.49
N SER A 209 6.48 19.74 6.62
CA SER A 209 6.97 18.88 5.54
C SER A 209 6.04 18.89 4.33
N TRP A 210 4.73 18.88 4.56
CA TRP A 210 3.74 18.98 3.48
C TRP A 210 3.85 20.29 2.70
N GLN A 211 3.87 21.44 3.40
CA GLN A 211 3.92 22.78 2.78
C GLN A 211 5.22 23.00 2.00
N ARG A 212 6.32 22.39 2.45
CA ARG A 212 7.64 22.47 1.79
C ARG A 212 7.86 21.38 0.77
N ASN A 213 6.87 20.49 0.56
CA ASN A 213 6.96 19.29 -0.28
C ASN A 213 8.19 18.41 0.06
N LYS A 214 8.54 18.29 1.35
CA LYS A 214 9.58 17.38 1.85
C LYS A 214 8.96 16.03 2.18
N GLY A 215 8.88 15.15 1.20
CA GLY A 215 8.17 13.90 1.29
C GLY A 215 8.97 12.69 0.83
N LEU A 216 8.31 11.54 0.88
CA LEU A 216 8.81 10.24 0.44
C LEU A 216 7.77 9.54 -0.43
N ARG A 217 8.21 8.83 -1.44
CA ARG A 217 7.33 7.88 -2.14
C ARG A 217 7.59 6.48 -1.59
N ILE A 218 6.72 6.03 -0.72
CA ILE A 218 6.82 4.74 0.00
C ILE A 218 5.58 3.86 -0.15
N ASP A 219 4.50 4.41 -0.71
CA ASP A 219 3.32 3.65 -1.12
C ASP A 219 3.44 3.32 -2.61
N HIS A 220 3.20 2.06 -2.96
CA HIS A 220 3.41 1.58 -4.33
C HIS A 220 2.28 0.67 -4.78
N PHE A 221 2.09 0.61 -6.10
CA PHE A 221 1.44 -0.50 -6.78
C PHE A 221 2.47 -1.26 -7.61
N LEU A 222 2.76 -2.50 -7.21
CA LEU A 222 3.53 -3.42 -8.03
C LEU A 222 2.57 -4.33 -8.78
N ILE A 223 2.67 -4.33 -10.10
CA ILE A 223 1.73 -5.03 -10.97
C ILE A 223 2.50 -5.99 -11.86
N SER A 224 2.01 -7.24 -11.93
CA SER A 224 2.66 -8.26 -12.76
C SER A 224 2.55 -7.92 -14.25
N ASP A 225 3.60 -8.24 -15.01
CA ASP A 225 3.69 -7.99 -16.45
C ASP A 225 2.47 -8.53 -17.23
N LYS A 226 1.89 -9.64 -16.76
CA LYS A 226 0.74 -10.32 -17.38
C LYS A 226 -0.51 -9.43 -17.55
N ILE A 227 -0.68 -8.41 -16.71
CA ILE A 227 -1.86 -7.51 -16.75
C ILE A 227 -1.48 -6.02 -16.89
N LEU A 228 -0.21 -5.72 -17.03
CA LEU A 228 0.31 -4.36 -17.11
C LEU A 228 -0.31 -3.56 -18.25
N THR A 229 -0.53 -4.18 -19.42
CA THR A 229 -1.13 -3.56 -20.60
C THR A 229 -2.59 -3.13 -20.41
N LYS A 230 -3.23 -3.52 -19.30
CA LYS A 230 -4.60 -3.12 -18.97
C LYS A 230 -4.66 -1.80 -18.19
N ILE A 231 -3.53 -1.30 -17.73
CA ILE A 231 -3.45 -0.05 -16.96
C ILE A 231 -3.45 1.12 -17.92
N LYS A 232 -4.28 2.11 -17.61
CA LYS A 232 -4.39 3.37 -18.35
C LYS A 232 -3.61 4.51 -17.72
N ASN A 233 -3.58 4.54 -16.37
CA ASN A 233 -2.87 5.58 -15.63
C ASN A 233 -2.64 5.18 -14.18
N VAL A 234 -1.67 5.85 -13.52
CA VAL A 234 -1.40 5.73 -12.07
C VAL A 234 -1.18 7.14 -11.51
N GLU A 235 -1.92 7.48 -10.46
CA GLU A 235 -1.93 8.83 -9.89
C GLU A 235 -1.78 8.82 -8.37
N ILE A 236 -1.23 9.91 -7.82
CA ILE A 236 -1.16 10.19 -6.38
C ILE A 236 -2.14 11.31 -6.06
N ASP A 237 -3.12 11.04 -5.21
CA ASP A 237 -4.20 11.98 -4.89
C ASP A 237 -3.81 12.92 -3.74
N LYS A 238 -2.86 13.80 -4.01
CA LYS A 238 -2.26 14.74 -3.03
C LYS A 238 -3.29 15.65 -2.34
N PHE A 239 -4.47 15.89 -2.93
CA PHE A 239 -5.49 16.75 -2.33
C PHE A 239 -5.94 16.29 -0.95
N THR A 240 -5.84 14.98 -0.66
CA THR A 240 -6.22 14.42 0.64
C THR A 240 -5.34 14.93 1.78
N ARG A 241 -4.12 15.38 1.49
CA ARG A 241 -3.21 16.01 2.47
C ARG A 241 -3.65 17.42 2.89
N GLY A 242 -4.52 18.06 2.12
CA GLY A 242 -5.12 19.36 2.43
C GLY A 242 -6.42 19.30 3.23
N LEU A 243 -6.93 18.10 3.54
CA LEU A 243 -8.16 17.92 4.32
C LEU A 243 -7.93 18.20 5.82
N ASP A 244 -9.02 18.27 6.60
CA ASP A 244 -8.92 18.38 8.05
C ASP A 244 -8.39 17.07 8.67
N ARG A 245 -7.42 17.18 9.58
CA ARG A 245 -6.73 16.03 10.22
C ARG A 245 -6.35 14.91 9.25
N PRO A 246 -5.62 15.22 8.16
CA PRO A 246 -5.34 14.26 7.12
C PRO A 246 -4.46 13.11 7.61
N SER A 247 -4.42 12.00 6.88
CA SER A 247 -3.31 11.04 7.01
C SER A 247 -2.00 11.70 6.60
N ASP A 248 -0.88 11.26 7.14
CA ASP A 248 0.47 11.60 6.67
C ASP A 248 0.76 11.05 5.27
N HIS A 249 -0.05 10.10 4.79
CA HIS A 249 0.00 9.57 3.44
C HIS A 249 -1.11 10.14 2.55
N ALA A 250 -0.84 10.24 1.25
CA ALA A 250 -1.81 10.44 0.19
C ALA A 250 -2.11 9.10 -0.51
N PRO A 251 -3.35 8.86 -0.98
CA PRO A 251 -3.66 7.68 -1.76
C PRO A 251 -2.88 7.64 -3.07
N ILE A 252 -2.47 6.43 -3.46
CA ILE A 252 -2.07 6.11 -4.82
C ILE A 252 -3.16 5.27 -5.47
N ARG A 253 -3.49 5.52 -6.74
CA ARG A 253 -4.51 4.76 -7.47
C ARG A 253 -4.05 4.32 -8.85
N VAL A 254 -4.56 3.17 -9.25
CA VAL A 254 -4.38 2.59 -10.59
C VAL A 254 -5.71 2.61 -11.33
N ILE A 255 -5.70 3.03 -12.58
CA ILE A 255 -6.86 3.13 -13.47
C ILE A 255 -6.71 2.08 -14.59
N PHE A 256 -7.68 1.16 -14.68
CA PHE A 256 -7.77 0.09 -15.69
C PHE A 256 -8.72 0.44 -16.82
#